data_d13a1c7b0e156a9c8edc522fc57f978b
#
_entry.id   d13a1c7b0e156a9c8edc522fc57f978b
#
_cell.length_a   1.000
_cell.length_b   1.000
_cell.length_c   1.000
_cell.angle_alpha   90.00
_cell.angle_beta   90.00
_cell.angle_gamma   90.00
#
_symmetry.space_group_name_H-M   'P 1'
#
loop_
_entity.id
_entity.type
_entity.pdbx_description
1 polymer ?
#
loop_
_entity_poly.entity_id
_entity_poly.type
_entity_poly.pdbx_seq_one_letter_code
_entity_poly.pdbx_strand_id
1 'polypeptide(L)'
;MDQTSLNHQTEFDIIRSHFKDLTHQKDVEKGIGDDAALVKFNSEHNNHLVVATDTLIEGVHFPNTAGAFDIAQRAMCVNLSDLAAMGAVPRWFTLGLTLPINLAQPEWLGQFSAGLKIIADQYDCALIGGDTTRGPLSVNITMLGEVPLQEAMCRDGASIGDIVYVTGFLGDGAAALKNELEKPQPSDVVRESERLFNRFYRPTPRIKEGLEIRSIATACIDISDGLVADLEHLCRSSNTSANVSIENLPIHPEVKKHYPEQYSDFALFGGDDYELCFTVPESKNLVMGELIESRSVNAVPIGKIIKSNGSGSRVLLNGRVCNSIKTGYKHFE
;
A
#
# COMPACT_ATOMS: atom_id res chain seq x y z
N MET A 1 -14.76 40.75 -9.56
CA MET A 1 -13.59 39.99 -10.01
C MET A 1 -13.82 38.57 -9.54
N ASP A 2 -14.24 37.76 -10.46
CA ASP A 2 -14.69 36.39 -10.24
C ASP A 2 -13.44 35.51 -9.97
N GLN A 3 -13.27 35.05 -8.76
CA GLN A 3 -12.33 33.96 -8.48
C GLN A 3 -13.01 32.65 -8.91
N THR A 4 -12.79 32.29 -10.15
CA THR A 4 -13.06 30.92 -10.58
C THR A 4 -12.21 29.99 -9.74
N SER A 5 -12.85 29.32 -8.77
CA SER A 5 -12.31 28.19 -8.05
C SER A 5 -11.92 27.14 -9.10
N LEU A 6 -10.63 26.99 -9.36
CA LEU A 6 -10.10 25.83 -10.06
C LEU A 6 -10.50 24.62 -9.21
N ASN A 7 -11.50 23.88 -9.69
CA ASN A 7 -11.80 22.55 -9.15
C ASN A 7 -10.56 21.68 -9.39
N HIS A 8 -9.69 21.56 -8.40
CA HIS A 8 -8.60 20.61 -8.45
C HIS A 8 -9.21 19.21 -8.39
N GLN A 9 -9.15 18.52 -9.53
CA GLN A 9 -9.53 17.12 -9.58
C GLN A 9 -8.52 16.32 -8.77
N THR A 10 -8.99 15.44 -7.87
CA THR A 10 -8.12 14.48 -7.19
C THR A 10 -7.62 13.44 -8.20
N GLU A 11 -6.54 12.72 -7.86
CA GLU A 11 -6.04 11.59 -8.66
C GLU A 11 -7.16 10.60 -9.01
N PHE A 12 -7.98 10.22 -8.04
CA PHE A 12 -9.10 9.30 -8.24
C PHE A 12 -10.20 9.86 -9.13
N ASP A 13 -10.41 11.18 -9.14
CA ASP A 13 -11.36 11.81 -10.07
C ASP A 13 -10.82 11.77 -11.50
N ILE A 14 -9.53 11.99 -11.69
CA ILE A 14 -8.84 11.88 -12.99
C ILE A 14 -8.94 10.43 -13.49
N ILE A 15 -8.58 9.46 -12.68
CA ILE A 15 -8.64 8.03 -13.03
C ILE A 15 -10.07 7.65 -13.41
N ARG A 16 -11.04 8.01 -12.59
CA ARG A 16 -12.46 7.68 -12.83
C ARG A 16 -13.01 8.31 -14.09
N SER A 17 -12.67 9.59 -14.35
CA SER A 17 -13.25 10.36 -15.46
C SER A 17 -12.62 10.03 -16.81
N HIS A 18 -11.36 9.60 -16.83
CA HIS A 18 -10.61 9.45 -18.08
C HIS A 18 -10.17 8.03 -18.40
N PHE A 19 -10.07 7.15 -17.41
CA PHE A 19 -9.45 5.84 -17.60
C PHE A 19 -10.35 4.65 -17.23
N LYS A 20 -11.35 4.83 -16.36
CA LYS A 20 -12.20 3.73 -15.90
C LYS A 20 -12.87 2.96 -17.04
N ASP A 21 -13.30 3.66 -18.08
CA ASP A 21 -14.02 3.07 -19.20
C ASP A 21 -13.13 2.40 -20.24
N LEU A 22 -11.81 2.36 -20.03
CA LEU A 22 -10.86 1.67 -20.90
C LEU A 22 -10.70 0.16 -20.57
N THR A 23 -11.36 -0.34 -19.53
CA THR A 23 -11.25 -1.73 -19.06
C THR A 23 -12.36 -2.66 -19.58
N HIS A 24 -12.87 -2.42 -20.79
CA HIS A 24 -13.99 -3.19 -21.35
C HIS A 24 -13.60 -4.46 -22.10
N GLN A 25 -12.76 -5.31 -21.52
CA GLN A 25 -12.43 -6.59 -22.15
C GLN A 25 -13.06 -7.77 -21.39
N LYS A 26 -13.50 -8.79 -22.14
CA LYS A 26 -14.17 -9.97 -21.57
C LYS A 26 -13.30 -10.78 -20.59
N ASP A 27 -11.99 -10.60 -20.68
CA ASP A 27 -11.01 -11.33 -19.89
C ASP A 27 -10.62 -10.57 -18.60
N VAL A 28 -11.09 -9.34 -18.41
CA VAL A 28 -10.84 -8.54 -17.21
C VAL A 28 -12.00 -8.73 -16.23
N GLU A 29 -11.74 -9.41 -15.11
CA GLU A 29 -12.73 -9.58 -14.03
C GLU A 29 -12.76 -8.39 -13.08
N LYS A 30 -11.60 -7.86 -12.74
CA LYS A 30 -11.41 -6.61 -12.01
C LYS A 30 -10.49 -5.70 -12.80
N GLY A 31 -10.91 -4.48 -13.00
CA GLY A 31 -10.11 -3.44 -13.65
C GLY A 31 -9.79 -2.33 -12.68
N ILE A 32 -9.74 -1.11 -13.20
CA ILE A 32 -9.45 0.11 -12.43
C ILE A 32 -10.42 0.28 -11.25
N GLY A 33 -9.88 0.43 -10.03
CA GLY A 33 -10.64 0.68 -8.80
C GLY A 33 -10.36 -0.29 -7.65
N ASP A 34 -9.45 -1.23 -7.85
CA ASP A 34 -8.88 -2.11 -6.81
C ASP A 34 -7.36 -1.99 -6.80
N ASP A 35 -6.65 -2.64 -5.86
CA ASP A 35 -5.19 -2.59 -5.74
C ASP A 35 -4.48 -3.15 -6.97
N ALA A 36 -5.11 -4.13 -7.66
CA ALA A 36 -4.62 -4.67 -8.92
C ALA A 36 -5.75 -5.12 -9.86
N ALA A 37 -5.43 -5.28 -11.13
CA ALA A 37 -6.36 -5.89 -12.09
C ALA A 37 -6.38 -7.42 -11.93
N LEU A 38 -7.57 -8.04 -12.11
CA LEU A 38 -7.73 -9.47 -12.26
C LEU A 38 -8.00 -9.78 -13.73
N VAL A 39 -7.10 -10.54 -14.34
CA VAL A 39 -7.21 -10.97 -15.73
C VAL A 39 -7.28 -12.49 -15.76
N LYS A 40 -8.21 -13.07 -16.51
CA LYS A 40 -8.26 -14.51 -16.71
C LYS A 40 -7.03 -14.98 -17.46
N PHE A 41 -6.19 -15.71 -16.77
CA PHE A 41 -5.01 -16.33 -17.36
C PHE A 41 -5.31 -17.78 -17.70
N ASN A 42 -5.01 -18.19 -18.93
CA ASN A 42 -5.25 -19.55 -19.39
C ASN A 42 -4.10 -20.45 -18.87
N SER A 43 -4.14 -20.79 -17.58
CA SER A 43 -3.17 -21.67 -16.94
C SER A 43 -3.79 -23.06 -16.70
N GLU A 44 -2.98 -24.09 -16.75
CA GLU A 44 -3.38 -25.45 -16.38
C GLU A 44 -3.90 -25.55 -14.93
N HIS A 45 -3.59 -24.53 -14.09
CA HIS A 45 -3.95 -24.46 -12.67
C HIS A 45 -5.17 -23.61 -12.36
N ASN A 46 -5.84 -23.06 -13.39
CA ASN A 46 -7.08 -22.29 -13.19
C ASN A 46 -6.90 -21.08 -12.26
N ASN A 47 -5.82 -20.29 -12.46
CA ASN A 47 -5.50 -19.09 -11.70
C ASN A 47 -5.90 -17.82 -12.45
N HIS A 48 -6.12 -16.72 -11.70
CA HIS A 48 -6.11 -15.36 -12.24
C HIS A 48 -4.68 -14.82 -12.29
N LEU A 49 -4.37 -14.02 -13.31
CA LEU A 49 -3.22 -13.16 -13.33
C LEU A 49 -3.58 -11.85 -12.60
N VAL A 50 -2.79 -11.50 -11.60
CA VAL A 50 -2.87 -10.22 -10.87
C VAL A 50 -1.80 -9.30 -11.44
N VAL A 51 -2.17 -8.06 -11.78
CA VAL A 51 -1.25 -7.06 -12.34
C VAL A 51 -1.42 -5.76 -11.57
N ALA A 52 -0.32 -5.25 -11.03
CA ALA A 52 -0.24 -3.95 -10.37
C ALA A 52 0.92 -3.12 -10.96
N THR A 53 0.85 -1.80 -10.86
CA THR A 53 1.94 -0.93 -11.31
C THR A 53 1.99 0.35 -10.50
N ASP A 54 3.20 0.66 -10.01
CA ASP A 54 3.51 1.92 -9.36
C ASP A 54 4.68 2.63 -10.00
N THR A 55 4.67 3.95 -9.90
CA THR A 55 5.73 4.82 -10.37
C THR A 55 6.27 5.66 -9.22
N LEU A 56 7.55 5.49 -8.91
CA LEU A 56 8.26 6.29 -7.93
C LEU A 56 9.07 7.38 -8.62
N ILE A 57 8.92 8.62 -8.17
CA ILE A 57 9.57 9.81 -8.75
C ILE A 57 10.42 10.48 -7.67
N GLU A 58 11.66 10.86 -8.06
CA GLU A 58 12.56 11.64 -7.22
C GLU A 58 11.91 12.96 -6.76
N GLY A 59 12.06 13.29 -5.49
CA GLY A 59 11.47 14.49 -4.88
C GLY A 59 9.98 14.38 -4.55
N VAL A 60 9.33 13.27 -4.95
CA VAL A 60 7.93 12.96 -4.62
C VAL A 60 7.86 11.76 -3.69
N HIS A 61 8.37 10.62 -4.11
CA HIS A 61 8.27 9.34 -3.39
C HIS A 61 9.57 8.96 -2.64
N PHE A 62 10.66 9.61 -2.95
CA PHE A 62 11.94 9.49 -2.25
C PHE A 62 12.76 10.77 -2.42
N PRO A 63 13.59 11.13 -1.42
CA PRO A 63 14.42 12.32 -1.49
C PRO A 63 15.55 12.16 -2.51
N ASN A 64 16.06 13.29 -3.04
CA ASN A 64 17.18 13.31 -3.99
C ASN A 64 18.53 12.80 -3.40
N THR A 65 18.56 12.59 -2.08
CA THR A 65 19.70 12.02 -1.37
C THR A 65 19.64 10.50 -1.25
N ALA A 66 18.54 9.87 -1.71
CA ALA A 66 18.35 8.43 -1.62
C ALA A 66 19.38 7.66 -2.47
N GLY A 67 19.93 6.59 -1.91
CA GLY A 67 20.86 5.71 -2.62
C GLY A 67 20.15 4.82 -3.65
N ALA A 68 20.84 4.50 -4.75
CA ALA A 68 20.29 3.65 -5.80
C ALA A 68 19.77 2.30 -5.27
N PHE A 69 20.50 1.68 -4.36
CA PHE A 69 20.14 0.42 -3.72
C PHE A 69 18.83 0.52 -2.93
N ASP A 70 18.68 1.60 -2.15
CA ASP A 70 17.49 1.82 -1.33
C ASP A 70 16.26 2.18 -2.19
N ILE A 71 16.45 3.00 -3.24
CA ILE A 71 15.39 3.32 -4.23
C ILE A 71 14.85 2.04 -4.87
N ALA A 72 15.74 1.14 -5.30
CA ALA A 72 15.36 -0.12 -5.92
C ALA A 72 14.54 -1.01 -4.98
N GLN A 73 14.97 -1.13 -3.73
CA GLN A 73 14.24 -1.94 -2.74
C GLN A 73 12.86 -1.34 -2.43
N ARG A 74 12.78 -0.01 -2.25
CA ARG A 74 11.50 0.67 -2.04
C ARG A 74 10.55 0.42 -3.21
N ALA A 75 11.01 0.62 -4.44
CA ALA A 75 10.19 0.42 -5.63
C ALA A 75 9.64 -1.01 -5.74
N MET A 76 10.44 -2.02 -5.40
CA MET A 76 9.97 -3.41 -5.37
C MET A 76 8.97 -3.64 -4.24
N CYS A 77 9.26 -3.16 -3.02
CA CYS A 77 8.43 -3.43 -1.85
C CYS A 77 7.04 -2.81 -1.97
N VAL A 78 6.91 -1.58 -2.49
CA VAL A 78 5.60 -0.92 -2.63
C VAL A 78 4.72 -1.68 -3.63
N ASN A 79 5.25 -2.08 -4.78
CA ASN A 79 4.52 -2.86 -5.77
C ASN A 79 4.14 -4.28 -5.27
N LEU A 80 4.97 -4.90 -4.44
CA LEU A 80 4.66 -6.18 -3.80
C LEU A 80 3.52 -6.03 -2.77
N SER A 81 3.32 -4.84 -2.20
CA SER A 81 2.24 -4.56 -1.27
C SER A 81 0.86 -4.74 -1.93
N ASP A 82 0.69 -4.27 -3.17
CA ASP A 82 -0.53 -4.47 -3.95
C ASP A 82 -0.85 -5.98 -4.13
N LEU A 83 0.18 -6.77 -4.45
CA LEU A 83 0.00 -8.21 -4.60
C LEU A 83 -0.36 -8.88 -3.28
N ALA A 84 0.21 -8.40 -2.17
CA ALA A 84 -0.15 -8.87 -0.83
C ALA A 84 -1.62 -8.57 -0.51
N ALA A 85 -2.11 -7.37 -0.85
CA ALA A 85 -3.50 -6.98 -0.65
C ALA A 85 -4.48 -7.83 -1.46
N MET A 86 -4.03 -8.35 -2.61
CA MET A 86 -4.82 -9.26 -3.45
C MET A 86 -4.68 -10.75 -3.06
N GLY A 87 -3.81 -11.09 -2.07
CA GLY A 87 -3.51 -12.47 -1.71
C GLY A 87 -2.80 -13.26 -2.83
N ALA A 88 -2.06 -12.56 -3.68
CA ALA A 88 -1.40 -13.13 -4.84
C ALA A 88 0.04 -13.58 -4.53
N VAL A 89 0.48 -14.63 -5.21
CA VAL A 89 1.87 -15.08 -5.22
C VAL A 89 2.62 -14.28 -6.30
N PRO A 90 3.65 -13.48 -5.96
CA PRO A 90 4.47 -12.80 -6.96
C PRO A 90 5.13 -13.79 -7.93
N ARG A 91 5.27 -13.41 -9.21
CA ARG A 91 5.90 -14.25 -10.24
C ARG A 91 6.91 -13.48 -11.07
N TRP A 92 6.49 -12.37 -11.62
CA TRP A 92 7.30 -11.60 -12.56
C TRP A 92 7.12 -10.11 -12.33
N PHE A 93 8.07 -9.35 -12.86
CA PHE A 93 7.91 -7.91 -12.97
C PHE A 93 8.59 -7.35 -14.23
N THR A 94 8.13 -6.18 -14.65
CA THR A 94 8.81 -5.37 -15.66
C THR A 94 9.30 -4.08 -15.01
N LEU A 95 10.36 -3.48 -15.57
CA LEU A 95 10.99 -2.27 -15.07
C LEU A 95 11.02 -1.19 -16.15
N GLY A 96 10.33 -0.07 -15.94
CA GLY A 96 10.53 1.17 -16.67
C GLY A 96 11.45 2.08 -15.87
N LEU A 97 12.70 2.26 -16.31
CA LEU A 97 13.68 3.09 -15.63
C LEU A 97 13.98 4.34 -16.45
N THR A 98 13.61 5.50 -15.92
CA THR A 98 14.04 6.79 -16.48
C THR A 98 15.09 7.39 -15.56
N LEU A 99 16.25 7.78 -16.09
CA LEU A 99 17.33 8.35 -15.30
C LEU A 99 18.07 9.47 -16.02
N PRO A 100 18.58 10.48 -15.27
CA PRO A 100 19.40 11.53 -15.82
C PRO A 100 20.81 10.98 -16.18
N ILE A 101 21.45 11.62 -17.12
CA ILE A 101 22.72 11.15 -17.68
C ILE A 101 23.85 10.99 -16.64
N ASN A 102 23.85 11.81 -15.60
CA ASN A 102 24.83 11.73 -14.52
C ASN A 102 24.67 10.52 -13.60
N LEU A 103 23.48 9.91 -13.56
CA LEU A 103 23.21 8.66 -12.82
C LEU A 103 23.34 7.41 -13.69
N ALA A 104 23.40 7.56 -15.02
CA ALA A 104 23.61 6.44 -15.95
C ALA A 104 25.08 5.95 -15.91
N GLN A 105 25.57 5.63 -14.69
CA GLN A 105 26.94 5.19 -14.43
C GLN A 105 26.94 3.75 -13.92
N PRO A 106 27.98 2.95 -14.23
CA PRO A 106 28.05 1.55 -13.81
C PRO A 106 27.89 1.34 -12.30
N GLU A 107 28.40 2.23 -11.48
CA GLU A 107 28.31 2.15 -10.02
C GLU A 107 26.87 2.32 -9.55
N TRP A 108 26.15 3.35 -10.00
CA TRP A 108 24.75 3.59 -9.65
C TRP A 108 23.86 2.45 -10.12
N LEU A 109 24.02 2.03 -11.39
CA LEU A 109 23.25 0.93 -11.98
C LEU A 109 23.53 -0.40 -11.29
N GLY A 110 24.80 -0.64 -10.89
CA GLY A 110 25.17 -1.83 -10.12
C GLY A 110 24.51 -1.89 -8.75
N GLN A 111 24.46 -0.76 -8.01
CA GLN A 111 23.77 -0.68 -6.72
C GLN A 111 22.26 -0.83 -6.90
N PHE A 112 21.67 -0.19 -7.91
CA PHE A 112 20.25 -0.29 -8.20
C PHE A 112 19.84 -1.74 -8.53
N SER A 113 20.57 -2.39 -9.42
CA SER A 113 20.30 -3.80 -9.79
C SER A 113 20.50 -4.76 -8.62
N ALA A 114 21.48 -4.50 -7.74
CA ALA A 114 21.67 -5.30 -6.52
C ALA A 114 20.49 -5.16 -5.55
N GLY A 115 19.94 -3.94 -5.40
CA GLY A 115 18.74 -3.70 -4.59
C GLY A 115 17.52 -4.42 -5.14
N LEU A 116 17.27 -4.37 -6.46
CA LEU A 116 16.20 -5.13 -7.11
C LEU A 116 16.37 -6.63 -6.88
N LYS A 117 17.60 -7.14 -7.09
CA LYS A 117 17.90 -8.57 -6.99
C LYS A 117 17.58 -9.14 -5.61
N ILE A 118 17.95 -8.45 -4.54
CA ILE A 118 17.70 -8.92 -3.18
C ILE A 118 16.21 -9.14 -2.92
N ILE A 119 15.36 -8.19 -3.34
CA ILE A 119 13.91 -8.30 -3.15
C ILE A 119 13.33 -9.34 -4.10
N ALA A 120 13.79 -9.39 -5.35
CA ALA A 120 13.37 -10.39 -6.32
C ALA A 120 13.66 -11.82 -5.84
N ASP A 121 14.87 -12.06 -5.33
CA ASP A 121 15.25 -13.36 -4.75
C ASP A 121 14.43 -13.69 -3.49
N GLN A 122 14.15 -12.71 -2.63
CA GLN A 122 13.39 -12.90 -1.39
C GLN A 122 11.94 -13.32 -1.66
N TYR A 123 11.31 -12.77 -2.70
CA TYR A 123 9.91 -13.03 -3.03
C TYR A 123 9.73 -13.93 -4.25
N ASP A 124 10.80 -14.57 -4.71
CA ASP A 124 10.82 -15.52 -5.84
C ASP A 124 10.14 -14.96 -7.10
N CYS A 125 10.46 -13.72 -7.45
CA CYS A 125 9.93 -13.05 -8.63
C CYS A 125 11.05 -12.65 -9.59
N ALA A 126 10.79 -12.73 -10.91
CA ALA A 126 11.79 -12.52 -11.95
C ALA A 126 11.51 -11.27 -12.79
N LEU A 127 12.57 -10.49 -13.08
CA LEU A 127 12.51 -9.43 -14.09
C LEU A 127 12.38 -10.07 -15.48
N ILE A 128 11.30 -9.79 -16.21
CA ILE A 128 11.01 -10.40 -17.52
C ILE A 128 11.08 -9.40 -18.68
N GLY A 129 11.28 -8.12 -18.40
CA GLY A 129 11.37 -7.09 -19.44
C GLY A 129 11.33 -5.69 -18.86
N GLY A 130 11.24 -4.70 -19.74
CA GLY A 130 11.16 -3.30 -19.35
C GLY A 130 11.79 -2.38 -20.39
N ASP A 131 12.00 -1.13 -19.98
CA ASP A 131 12.65 -0.10 -20.79
C ASP A 131 13.57 0.76 -19.94
N THR A 132 14.60 1.34 -20.56
CA THR A 132 15.51 2.29 -19.90
C THR A 132 15.70 3.49 -20.79
N THR A 133 15.34 4.67 -20.29
CA THR A 133 15.40 5.91 -21.08
C THR A 133 15.99 7.07 -20.30
N ARG A 134 16.36 8.15 -21.02
CA ARG A 134 16.89 9.36 -20.40
C ARG A 134 15.78 10.32 -20.00
N GLY A 135 15.81 10.80 -18.75
CA GLY A 135 14.89 11.83 -18.24
C GLY A 135 15.12 12.09 -16.76
N PRO A 136 14.18 12.75 -16.06
CA PRO A 136 14.18 12.85 -14.61
C PRO A 136 14.11 11.46 -13.97
N LEU A 137 14.75 11.27 -12.81
CA LEU A 137 14.78 9.95 -12.16
C LEU A 137 13.36 9.50 -11.79
N SER A 138 12.95 8.40 -12.41
CA SER A 138 11.66 7.75 -12.20
C SER A 138 11.80 6.25 -12.36
N VAL A 139 11.18 5.50 -11.47
CA VAL A 139 11.17 4.04 -11.47
C VAL A 139 9.72 3.57 -11.54
N ASN A 140 9.36 2.92 -12.63
CA ASN A 140 8.07 2.27 -12.80
C ASN A 140 8.28 0.76 -12.74
N ILE A 141 7.54 0.08 -11.87
CA ILE A 141 7.50 -1.38 -11.82
C ILE A 141 6.08 -1.83 -12.11
N THR A 142 5.94 -2.75 -13.03
CA THR A 142 4.70 -3.51 -13.18
C THR A 142 4.92 -4.90 -12.63
N MET A 143 4.24 -5.23 -11.55
CA MET A 143 4.32 -6.52 -10.87
C MET A 143 3.21 -7.45 -11.38
N LEU A 144 3.54 -8.71 -11.60
CA LEU A 144 2.62 -9.75 -12.03
C LEU A 144 2.65 -10.90 -11.03
N GLY A 145 1.47 -11.33 -10.59
CA GLY A 145 1.32 -12.43 -9.65
C GLY A 145 0.18 -13.36 -10.02
N GLU A 146 0.02 -14.43 -9.28
CA GLU A 146 -1.04 -15.41 -9.48
C GLU A 146 -1.86 -15.61 -8.20
N VAL A 147 -3.17 -15.76 -8.38
CA VAL A 147 -4.09 -16.13 -7.31
C VAL A 147 -5.10 -17.17 -7.83
N PRO A 148 -5.45 -18.22 -7.06
CA PRO A 148 -6.47 -19.18 -7.47
C PRO A 148 -7.80 -18.49 -7.78
N LEU A 149 -8.56 -19.05 -8.72
CA LEU A 149 -9.90 -18.53 -9.04
C LEU A 149 -10.75 -18.41 -7.78
N GLN A 150 -11.45 -17.27 -7.65
CA GLN A 150 -12.35 -16.95 -6.55
C GLN A 150 -11.65 -16.74 -5.17
N GLU A 151 -10.32 -16.74 -5.11
CA GLU A 151 -9.58 -16.49 -3.87
C GLU A 151 -8.93 -15.11 -3.81
N ALA A 152 -8.99 -14.31 -4.89
CA ALA A 152 -8.47 -12.96 -4.86
C ALA A 152 -9.23 -12.10 -3.84
N MET A 153 -8.51 -11.47 -2.94
CA MET A 153 -9.08 -10.46 -2.05
C MET A 153 -9.32 -9.17 -2.85
N CYS A 154 -10.46 -8.55 -2.61
CA CYS A 154 -10.84 -7.29 -3.25
C CYS A 154 -11.34 -6.31 -2.20
N ARG A 155 -11.51 -5.04 -2.57
CA ARG A 155 -12.04 -3.99 -1.67
C ARG A 155 -13.55 -4.06 -1.46
N ASP A 156 -14.30 -4.81 -2.28
CA ASP A 156 -15.76 -4.76 -2.40
C ASP A 156 -16.51 -5.89 -1.70
N GLY A 157 -15.86 -6.63 -0.80
CA GLY A 157 -16.47 -7.80 -0.13
C GLY A 157 -16.90 -7.59 1.33
N ALA A 158 -16.58 -6.44 1.95
CA ALA A 158 -16.83 -6.20 3.36
C ALA A 158 -18.33 -6.15 3.69
N SER A 159 -18.73 -6.85 4.74
CA SER A 159 -20.11 -6.96 5.20
C SER A 159 -20.31 -6.38 6.60
N ILE A 160 -21.52 -5.87 6.88
CA ILE A 160 -21.86 -5.31 8.21
C ILE A 160 -21.63 -6.38 9.28
N GLY A 161 -20.86 -6.00 10.31
CA GLY A 161 -20.50 -6.89 11.41
C GLY A 161 -19.10 -7.50 11.29
N ASP A 162 -18.48 -7.43 10.11
CA ASP A 162 -17.10 -7.89 9.93
C ASP A 162 -16.15 -7.11 10.84
N ILE A 163 -15.14 -7.81 11.37
CA ILE A 163 -14.09 -7.22 12.20
C ILE A 163 -13.01 -6.67 11.27
N VAL A 164 -12.60 -5.42 11.50
CA VAL A 164 -11.50 -4.78 10.77
C VAL A 164 -10.19 -5.09 11.47
N TYR A 165 -9.24 -5.63 10.74
CA TYR A 165 -7.88 -5.94 11.18
C TYR A 165 -6.86 -5.10 10.43
N VAL A 166 -5.71 -4.85 11.05
CA VAL A 166 -4.50 -4.33 10.38
C VAL A 166 -3.30 -5.17 10.75
N THR A 167 -2.39 -5.37 9.80
CA THR A 167 -1.10 -6.01 10.07
C THR A 167 -0.09 -5.04 10.68
N GLY A 168 0.96 -5.56 11.30
CA GLY A 168 2.14 -4.83 11.76
C GLY A 168 1.89 -3.60 12.63
N PHE A 169 2.58 -2.49 12.34
CA PHE A 169 2.47 -1.22 13.02
C PHE A 169 2.10 -0.10 12.07
N LEU A 170 1.23 0.81 12.53
CA LEU A 170 0.78 1.98 11.78
C LEU A 170 1.53 3.26 12.20
N GLY A 171 1.68 4.18 11.24
CA GLY A 171 2.36 5.45 11.40
C GLY A 171 3.88 5.37 11.31
N ASP A 172 4.42 4.19 11.05
CA ASP A 172 5.85 3.98 10.86
C ASP A 172 6.36 4.67 9.57
N GLY A 173 5.59 4.60 8.48
CA GLY A 173 5.92 5.25 7.21
C GLY A 173 6.03 6.76 7.33
N ALA A 174 5.02 7.41 7.90
CA ALA A 174 5.01 8.86 8.11
C ALA A 174 6.11 9.31 9.09
N ALA A 175 6.35 8.55 10.17
CA ALA A 175 7.45 8.84 11.10
C ALA A 175 8.81 8.69 10.41
N ALA A 176 8.97 7.68 9.56
CA ALA A 176 10.18 7.44 8.80
C ALA A 176 10.44 8.54 7.77
N LEU A 177 9.42 8.95 7.00
CA LEU A 177 9.52 10.07 6.06
C LEU A 177 9.92 11.37 6.79
N LYS A 178 9.26 11.67 7.90
CA LYS A 178 9.60 12.85 8.71
C LYS A 178 11.05 12.79 9.18
N ASN A 179 11.50 11.64 9.68
CA ASN A 179 12.89 11.43 10.09
C ASN A 179 13.88 11.63 8.92
N GLU A 180 13.52 11.17 7.69
CA GLU A 180 14.35 11.38 6.49
C GLU A 180 14.45 12.86 6.08
N LEU A 181 13.35 13.62 6.17
CA LEU A 181 13.29 15.02 5.76
C LEU A 181 13.93 15.99 6.79
N GLU A 182 13.93 15.64 8.07
CA GLU A 182 14.45 16.49 9.15
C GLU A 182 15.96 16.30 9.42
N LYS A 183 16.64 15.42 8.69
CA LYS A 183 18.09 15.17 8.86
C LYS A 183 18.90 16.42 8.54
N PRO A 184 19.81 16.86 9.45
CA PRO A 184 20.89 17.80 9.08
C PRO A 184 21.81 17.13 8.05
N GLN A 185 22.40 17.95 7.16
CA GLN A 185 23.25 17.48 6.04
C GLN A 185 24.38 16.51 6.45
N PRO A 186 24.93 15.72 5.50
CA PRO A 186 25.30 14.30 5.62
C PRO A 186 26.57 13.94 6.43
N SER A 187 27.23 14.80 7.15
CA SER A 187 28.56 14.48 7.70
C SER A 187 28.61 13.92 9.14
N ASP A 188 27.57 14.08 9.96
CA ASP A 188 27.70 13.85 11.41
C ASP A 188 26.55 13.11 12.10
N VAL A 189 25.63 12.48 11.36
CA VAL A 189 24.43 11.90 11.99
C VAL A 189 24.52 10.38 12.04
N VAL A 190 24.70 9.86 13.24
CA VAL A 190 24.22 8.52 13.62
C VAL A 190 22.74 8.46 13.22
N ARG A 191 22.35 7.53 12.36
CA ARG A 191 20.94 7.28 12.01
C ARG A 191 20.19 7.11 13.31
N GLU A 192 19.38 8.11 13.71
CA GLU A 192 18.69 8.08 15.00
C GLU A 192 17.80 6.86 15.15
N SER A 193 17.34 6.29 14.01
CA SER A 193 16.60 5.04 13.97
C SER A 193 16.87 4.26 12.68
N GLU A 194 17.67 3.22 12.77
CA GLU A 194 17.87 2.24 11.69
C GLU A 194 16.53 1.57 11.29
N ARG A 195 15.65 1.35 12.27
CA ARG A 195 14.34 0.79 12.05
C ARG A 195 13.48 1.69 11.16
N LEU A 196 13.37 3.00 11.46
CA LEU A 196 12.58 3.93 10.65
C LEU A 196 13.17 4.07 9.25
N PHE A 197 14.51 4.14 9.12
CA PHE A 197 15.15 4.11 7.81
C PHE A 197 14.74 2.87 7.01
N ASN A 198 14.80 1.70 7.62
CA ASN A 198 14.39 0.45 6.96
C ASN A 198 12.90 0.45 6.63
N ARG A 199 12.03 1.01 7.47
CA ARG A 199 10.59 1.12 7.17
C ARG A 199 10.30 2.02 5.97
N PHE A 200 11.06 3.08 5.75
CA PHE A 200 10.91 3.95 4.59
C PHE A 200 11.41 3.28 3.30
N TYR A 201 12.65 2.78 3.31
CA TYR A 201 13.26 2.25 2.10
C TYR A 201 12.98 0.77 1.84
N ARG A 202 12.56 0.03 2.85
CA ARG A 202 12.29 -1.42 2.81
C ARG A 202 11.04 -1.76 3.59
N PRO A 203 9.88 -1.16 3.25
CA PRO A 203 8.64 -1.60 3.87
C PRO A 203 8.48 -3.09 3.63
N THR A 204 7.92 -3.80 4.61
CA THR A 204 7.78 -5.26 4.51
C THR A 204 6.49 -5.60 3.77
N PRO A 205 6.52 -6.02 2.50
CA PRO A 205 5.33 -6.49 1.81
C PRO A 205 4.71 -7.67 2.55
N ARG A 206 3.44 -7.60 2.86
CA ARG A 206 2.71 -8.60 3.66
C ARG A 206 2.24 -9.79 2.84
N ILE A 207 3.11 -10.28 1.93
CA ILE A 207 2.79 -11.42 1.04
C ILE A 207 2.38 -12.65 1.85
N LYS A 208 3.15 -13.01 2.88
CA LYS A 208 2.83 -14.17 3.72
C LYS A 208 1.46 -14.02 4.38
N GLU A 209 1.23 -12.88 5.02
CA GLU A 209 -0.04 -12.57 5.67
C GLU A 209 -1.20 -12.58 4.67
N GLY A 210 -1.02 -11.95 3.48
CA GLY A 210 -2.01 -11.96 2.41
C GLY A 210 -2.41 -13.36 1.97
N LEU A 211 -1.43 -14.26 1.80
CA LEU A 211 -1.66 -15.66 1.43
C LEU A 211 -2.44 -16.43 2.51
N GLU A 212 -2.14 -16.20 3.78
CA GLU A 212 -2.79 -16.88 4.90
C GLU A 212 -4.25 -16.42 5.11
N ILE A 213 -4.53 -15.12 4.91
CA ILE A 213 -5.86 -14.56 5.17
C ILE A 213 -6.81 -14.67 3.97
N ARG A 214 -6.35 -14.94 2.75
CA ARG A 214 -7.18 -14.86 1.54
C ARG A 214 -8.41 -15.77 1.55
N SER A 215 -8.37 -16.90 2.29
CA SER A 215 -9.51 -17.83 2.41
C SER A 215 -10.53 -17.40 3.48
N ILE A 216 -10.21 -16.39 4.29
CA ILE A 216 -11.04 -15.95 5.42
C ILE A 216 -11.40 -14.46 5.36
N ALA A 217 -10.60 -13.63 4.73
CA ALA A 217 -10.89 -12.20 4.56
C ALA A 217 -12.05 -11.99 3.59
N THR A 218 -12.93 -11.04 3.90
CA THR A 218 -14.03 -10.62 3.03
C THR A 218 -13.64 -9.46 2.12
N ALA A 219 -12.76 -8.56 2.59
CA ALA A 219 -12.16 -7.49 1.81
C ALA A 219 -10.76 -7.19 2.33
N CYS A 220 -9.91 -6.64 1.45
CA CYS A 220 -8.55 -6.25 1.78
C CYS A 220 -8.11 -5.05 0.94
N ILE A 221 -7.24 -4.22 1.52
CA ILE A 221 -6.53 -3.10 0.89
C ILE A 221 -5.19 -2.96 1.61
N ASP A 222 -4.14 -2.53 0.92
CA ASP A 222 -2.93 -2.09 1.60
C ASP A 222 -3.05 -0.63 2.07
N ILE A 223 -2.20 -0.21 3.00
CA ILE A 223 -2.22 1.14 3.57
C ILE A 223 -1.04 1.93 2.97
N SER A 224 -1.33 2.67 1.91
CA SER A 224 -0.39 3.53 1.19
C SER A 224 -0.61 5.01 1.46
N ASP A 225 -1.86 5.47 1.51
CA ASP A 225 -2.24 6.87 1.73
C ASP A 225 -2.58 7.19 3.20
N GLY A 226 -2.75 6.16 4.00
CA GLY A 226 -3.09 6.21 5.42
C GLY A 226 -4.38 5.49 5.77
N LEU A 227 -4.43 4.94 6.99
CA LEU A 227 -5.51 4.05 7.42
C LEU A 227 -6.91 4.59 7.12
N VAL A 228 -7.17 5.87 7.44
CA VAL A 228 -8.51 6.45 7.26
C VAL A 228 -8.87 6.55 5.79
N ALA A 229 -7.94 7.00 4.93
CA ALA A 229 -8.17 7.14 3.49
C ALA A 229 -8.42 5.78 2.84
N ASP A 230 -7.55 4.81 3.10
CA ASP A 230 -7.60 3.48 2.47
C ASP A 230 -8.81 2.67 2.97
N LEU A 231 -9.10 2.72 4.29
CA LEU A 231 -10.30 2.09 4.82
C LEU A 231 -11.60 2.76 4.29
N GLU A 232 -11.60 4.07 4.00
CA GLU A 232 -12.73 4.71 3.31
C GLU A 232 -12.90 4.19 1.88
N HIS A 233 -11.80 3.92 1.16
CA HIS A 233 -11.85 3.30 -0.17
C HIS A 233 -12.47 1.90 -0.10
N LEU A 234 -12.05 1.05 0.83
CA LEU A 234 -12.62 -0.26 1.07
C LEU A 234 -14.11 -0.17 1.43
N CYS A 235 -14.47 0.71 2.36
CA CYS A 235 -15.86 0.94 2.75
C CYS A 235 -16.73 1.41 1.59
N ARG A 236 -16.20 2.29 0.73
CA ARG A 236 -16.91 2.81 -0.45
C ARG A 236 -17.15 1.71 -1.48
N SER A 237 -16.14 0.88 -1.75
CA SER A 237 -16.27 -0.27 -2.67
C SER A 237 -17.30 -1.28 -2.17
N SER A 238 -17.40 -1.46 -0.85
CA SER A 238 -18.31 -2.39 -0.19
C SER A 238 -19.68 -1.79 0.19
N ASN A 239 -19.97 -0.51 -0.11
CA ASN A 239 -21.19 0.21 0.30
C ASN A 239 -21.44 0.17 1.83
N THR A 240 -20.37 0.24 2.62
CA THR A 240 -20.39 0.16 4.08
C THR A 240 -19.75 1.39 4.72
N SER A 241 -19.62 1.40 6.03
CA SER A 241 -18.81 2.31 6.83
C SER A 241 -18.02 1.49 7.85
N ALA A 242 -17.02 2.08 8.46
CA ALA A 242 -16.26 1.43 9.53
C ALA A 242 -16.26 2.28 10.79
N ASN A 243 -16.19 1.62 11.96
CA ASN A 243 -15.92 2.27 13.24
C ASN A 243 -14.63 1.71 13.82
N VAL A 244 -13.62 2.56 13.94
CA VAL A 244 -12.27 2.22 14.42
C VAL A 244 -12.10 2.68 15.85
N SER A 245 -11.52 1.84 16.70
CA SER A 245 -11.10 2.13 18.07
C SER A 245 -9.67 2.64 18.06
N ILE A 246 -9.47 3.93 18.35
CA ILE A 246 -8.15 4.57 18.30
C ILE A 246 -7.16 3.91 19.26
N GLU A 247 -7.63 3.51 20.43
CA GLU A 247 -6.84 2.84 21.46
C GLU A 247 -6.28 1.47 21.04
N ASN A 248 -6.88 0.84 20.04
CA ASN A 248 -6.46 -0.46 19.51
C ASN A 248 -5.46 -0.35 18.37
N LEU A 249 -5.12 0.87 17.92
CA LEU A 249 -4.16 1.04 16.83
C LEU A 249 -2.77 0.55 17.23
N PRO A 250 -2.17 -0.37 16.46
CA PRO A 250 -0.83 -0.87 16.73
C PRO A 250 0.20 0.18 16.32
N ILE A 251 0.70 0.94 17.29
CA ILE A 251 1.72 1.97 17.06
C ILE A 251 2.99 1.57 17.78
N HIS A 252 4.11 1.53 17.06
CA HIS A 252 5.39 1.12 17.64
C HIS A 252 5.83 2.05 18.78
N PRO A 253 6.37 1.51 19.91
CA PRO A 253 6.80 2.32 21.05
C PRO A 253 7.83 3.40 20.70
N GLU A 254 8.71 3.15 19.75
CA GLU A 254 9.68 4.12 19.26
C GLU A 254 9.01 5.35 18.63
N VAL A 255 7.97 5.17 17.81
CA VAL A 255 7.21 6.29 17.21
C VAL A 255 6.50 7.09 18.30
N LYS A 256 5.87 6.43 19.28
CA LYS A 256 5.26 7.10 20.42
C LYS A 256 6.26 7.92 21.23
N LYS A 257 7.49 7.39 21.39
CA LYS A 257 8.57 8.05 22.15
C LYS A 257 9.12 9.27 21.41
N HIS A 258 9.37 9.15 20.10
CA HIS A 258 10.00 10.22 19.32
C HIS A 258 9.02 11.30 18.89
N TYR A 259 7.74 10.94 18.68
CA TYR A 259 6.69 11.83 18.18
C TYR A 259 5.45 11.83 19.09
N PRO A 260 5.58 12.18 20.41
CA PRO A 260 4.51 12.04 21.40
C PRO A 260 3.24 12.82 21.06
N GLU A 261 3.34 13.92 20.32
CA GLU A 261 2.21 14.76 19.89
C GLU A 261 1.60 14.35 18.53
N GLN A 262 2.29 13.48 17.76
CA GLN A 262 1.96 13.22 16.35
C GLN A 262 1.71 11.74 16.03
N TYR A 263 2.09 10.81 16.92
CA TYR A 263 2.02 9.38 16.64
C TYR A 263 0.62 8.89 16.24
N SER A 264 -0.46 9.47 16.83
CA SER A 264 -1.83 9.12 16.46
C SER A 264 -2.20 9.63 15.07
N ASP A 265 -1.76 10.85 14.73
CA ASP A 265 -1.97 11.42 13.39
C ASP A 265 -1.21 10.62 12.33
N PHE A 266 0.01 10.19 12.62
CA PHE A 266 0.78 9.32 11.73
C PHE A 266 0.07 7.99 11.47
N ALA A 267 -0.47 7.36 12.51
CA ALA A 267 -1.17 6.09 12.38
C ALA A 267 -2.53 6.18 11.65
N LEU A 268 -3.21 7.33 11.73
CA LEU A 268 -4.53 7.51 11.14
C LEU A 268 -4.47 8.08 9.72
N PHE A 269 -3.56 9.03 9.47
CA PHE A 269 -3.54 9.85 8.26
C PHE A 269 -2.20 9.83 7.53
N GLY A 270 -1.18 9.22 8.12
CA GLY A 270 0.12 9.07 7.49
C GLY A 270 0.12 7.90 6.51
N GLY A 271 0.68 8.11 5.34
CA GLY A 271 0.88 7.07 4.34
C GLY A 271 2.20 6.30 4.54
N ASP A 272 2.54 5.51 3.54
CA ASP A 272 3.78 4.73 3.45
C ASP A 272 3.92 3.59 4.48
N ASP A 273 2.82 3.12 5.07
CA ASP A 273 2.89 1.99 6.01
C ASP A 273 3.02 0.63 5.30
N TYR A 274 2.37 0.45 4.14
CA TYR A 274 2.36 -0.80 3.37
C TYR A 274 2.02 -2.02 4.24
N GLU A 275 1.11 -1.81 5.19
CA GLU A 275 0.45 -2.83 5.97
C GLU A 275 -0.89 -3.21 5.31
N LEU A 276 -1.44 -4.38 5.60
CA LEU A 276 -2.78 -4.74 5.12
C LEU A 276 -3.85 -4.27 6.10
N CYS A 277 -4.91 -3.64 5.57
CA CYS A 277 -6.18 -3.43 6.25
C CYS A 277 -7.21 -4.37 5.63
N PHE A 278 -7.79 -5.26 6.43
CA PHE A 278 -8.69 -6.29 5.92
C PHE A 278 -9.85 -6.57 6.87
N THR A 279 -10.89 -7.19 6.34
CA THR A 279 -12.11 -7.52 7.09
C THR A 279 -12.33 -9.02 7.18
N VAL A 280 -12.77 -9.49 8.34
CA VAL A 280 -13.03 -10.92 8.62
C VAL A 280 -14.42 -11.05 9.22
N PRO A 281 -15.30 -11.96 8.70
CA PRO A 281 -16.61 -12.16 9.27
C PRO A 281 -16.51 -12.79 10.65
N GLU A 282 -17.44 -12.44 11.55
CA GLU A 282 -17.41 -12.91 12.93
C GLU A 282 -17.38 -14.45 13.03
N SER A 283 -17.97 -15.15 12.05
CA SER A 283 -17.94 -16.62 11.95
C SER A 283 -16.55 -17.22 11.73
N LYS A 284 -15.59 -16.43 11.23
CA LYS A 284 -14.20 -16.85 10.99
C LYS A 284 -13.22 -16.34 12.05
N ASN A 285 -13.74 -15.65 13.09
CA ASN A 285 -12.88 -15.01 14.10
C ASN A 285 -12.03 -16.02 14.89
N LEU A 286 -12.51 -17.25 15.10
CA LEU A 286 -11.70 -18.31 15.74
C LEU A 286 -10.50 -18.69 14.87
N VAL A 287 -10.72 -18.89 13.57
CA VAL A 287 -9.64 -19.21 12.63
C VAL A 287 -8.61 -18.07 12.57
N MET A 288 -9.09 -16.82 12.55
CA MET A 288 -8.19 -15.66 12.60
C MET A 288 -7.37 -15.62 13.90
N GLY A 289 -7.99 -15.94 15.03
CA GLY A 289 -7.30 -16.08 16.32
C GLY A 289 -6.18 -17.12 16.30
N GLU A 290 -6.44 -18.29 15.71
CA GLU A 290 -5.44 -19.36 15.55
C GLU A 290 -4.25 -18.91 14.66
N LEU A 291 -4.51 -18.16 13.58
CA LEU A 291 -3.46 -17.61 12.72
C LEU A 291 -2.59 -16.58 13.45
N ILE A 292 -3.18 -15.78 14.34
CA ILE A 292 -2.44 -14.81 15.17
C ILE A 292 -1.62 -15.54 16.24
N GLU A 293 -2.23 -16.49 16.98
CA GLU A 293 -1.56 -17.26 18.03
C GLU A 293 -0.38 -18.08 17.50
N SER A 294 -0.52 -18.69 16.33
CA SER A 294 0.55 -19.42 15.63
C SER A 294 1.63 -18.50 15.04
N ARG A 295 1.43 -17.18 15.06
CA ARG A 295 2.29 -16.18 14.42
C ARG A 295 2.41 -16.36 12.89
N SER A 296 1.43 -17.02 12.28
CA SER A 296 1.32 -17.06 10.82
C SER A 296 0.93 -15.69 10.27
N VAL A 297 0.08 -14.96 11.00
CA VAL A 297 -0.35 -13.60 10.69
C VAL A 297 -0.05 -12.68 11.87
N ASN A 298 0.63 -11.57 11.60
CA ASN A 298 0.85 -10.51 12.58
C ASN A 298 -0.19 -9.40 12.37
N ALA A 299 -1.36 -9.54 12.98
CA ALA A 299 -2.44 -8.58 12.85
C ALA A 299 -3.19 -8.35 14.17
N VAL A 300 -3.86 -7.20 14.28
CA VAL A 300 -4.70 -6.84 15.43
C VAL A 300 -6.05 -6.33 14.97
N PRO A 301 -7.15 -6.62 15.72
CA PRO A 301 -8.47 -6.06 15.46
C PRO A 301 -8.51 -4.58 15.90
N ILE A 302 -8.92 -3.70 14.99
CA ILE A 302 -8.99 -2.26 15.25
C ILE A 302 -10.41 -1.70 15.23
N GLY A 303 -11.41 -2.47 14.76
CA GLY A 303 -12.77 -1.96 14.64
C GLY A 303 -13.75 -2.93 14.01
N LYS A 304 -14.89 -2.41 13.57
CA LYS A 304 -15.95 -3.19 12.91
C LYS A 304 -16.53 -2.43 11.70
N ILE A 305 -16.97 -3.20 10.72
CA ILE A 305 -17.77 -2.70 9.60
C ILE A 305 -19.22 -2.47 10.10
N ILE A 306 -19.73 -1.30 9.79
CA ILE A 306 -21.07 -0.84 10.17
C ILE A 306 -21.87 -0.38 8.96
N LYS A 307 -23.17 -0.19 9.15
CA LYS A 307 -24.07 0.30 8.10
C LYS A 307 -23.70 1.75 7.71
N SER A 308 -23.67 2.04 6.43
CA SER A 308 -23.55 3.41 5.92
C SER A 308 -24.83 4.22 6.23
N ASN A 309 -24.66 5.44 6.73
CA ASN A 309 -25.77 6.30 7.19
C ASN A 309 -26.33 7.23 6.07
N GLY A 310 -26.29 6.81 4.80
CA GLY A 310 -26.89 7.55 3.68
C GLY A 310 -26.11 8.79 3.19
N SER A 311 -25.10 9.26 3.91
CA SER A 311 -24.22 10.38 3.51
C SER A 311 -22.91 9.91 2.85
N GLY A 312 -22.90 8.67 2.33
CA GLY A 312 -21.71 8.01 1.80
C GLY A 312 -20.99 7.13 2.82
N SER A 313 -20.02 6.34 2.33
CA SER A 313 -19.18 5.51 3.19
C SER A 313 -18.20 6.38 3.97
N ARG A 314 -17.98 6.08 5.23
CA ARG A 314 -17.15 6.88 6.15
C ARG A 314 -16.44 5.99 7.16
N VAL A 315 -15.30 6.47 7.63
CA VAL A 315 -14.63 5.94 8.80
C VAL A 315 -14.98 6.80 10.01
N LEU A 316 -15.52 6.15 11.05
CA LEU A 316 -15.77 6.74 12.35
C LEU A 316 -14.62 6.37 13.29
N LEU A 317 -14.17 7.33 14.08
CA LEU A 317 -13.16 7.13 15.12
C LEU A 317 -13.87 7.19 16.48
N ASN A 318 -13.89 6.07 17.20
CA ASN A 318 -14.62 5.95 18.48
C ASN A 318 -16.08 6.43 18.38
N GLY A 319 -16.77 6.06 17.28
CA GLY A 319 -18.17 6.41 17.02
C GLY A 319 -18.40 7.85 16.51
N ARG A 320 -17.36 8.65 16.32
CA ARG A 320 -17.45 10.04 15.81
C ARG A 320 -16.95 10.12 14.38
N VAL A 321 -17.68 10.84 13.53
CA VAL A 321 -17.25 11.08 12.15
C VAL A 321 -15.91 11.81 12.19
N CYS A 322 -14.94 11.29 11.45
CA CYS A 322 -13.67 11.96 11.26
C CYS A 322 -13.89 13.19 10.34
N ASN A 323 -14.03 14.36 10.92
CA ASN A 323 -14.13 15.63 10.19
C ASN A 323 -12.75 16.29 9.97
N SER A 324 -11.69 15.49 10.02
CA SER A 324 -10.34 15.99 9.87
C SER A 324 -10.15 16.58 8.45
N ILE A 325 -9.57 17.78 8.39
CA ILE A 325 -9.03 18.37 7.16
C ILE A 325 -7.83 17.55 6.67
N LYS A 326 -7.26 16.72 7.54
CA LYS A 326 -6.16 15.78 7.23
C LYS A 326 -6.76 14.56 6.53
N THR A 327 -6.89 14.64 5.25
CA THR A 327 -7.09 13.50 4.36
C THR A 327 -5.72 12.97 3.99
N GLY A 328 -5.53 11.66 3.83
CA GLY A 328 -4.24 11.04 3.47
C GLY A 328 -3.45 11.76 2.37
N TYR A 329 -2.35 11.19 1.92
CA TYR A 329 -1.51 11.79 0.87
C TYR A 329 -2.32 12.06 -0.41
N LYS A 330 -2.05 13.19 -1.07
CA LYS A 330 -2.72 13.56 -2.33
C LYS A 330 -1.72 14.13 -3.32
N HIS A 331 -1.67 13.53 -4.50
CA HIS A 331 -0.71 13.90 -5.55
C HIS A 331 -0.96 15.28 -6.19
N PHE A 332 -2.18 15.79 -6.19
CA PHE A 332 -2.57 16.98 -6.96
C PHE A 332 -3.20 18.10 -6.11
N GLU A 333 -2.83 18.18 -4.84
CA GLU A 333 -3.24 19.25 -3.93
C GLU A 333 -2.07 20.08 -3.42
#